data_9e99a04b784ed5d622917288a8e8d50a
#
_entry.id   9e99a04b784ed5d622917288a8e8d50a
#
_cell.length_a   1.000
_cell.length_b   1.000
_cell.length_c   1.000
_cell.angle_alpha   90.00
_cell.angle_beta   90.00
_cell.angle_gamma   90.00
#
_symmetry.space_group_name_H-M   'P 1'
#
loop_
_entity.id
_entity.type
_entity.pdbx_description
1 polymer ?
#
loop_
_entity_poly.entity_id
_entity_poly.type
_entity_poly.pdbx_seq_one_letter_code
_entity_poly.pdbx_strand_id
1 'polypeptide(L)'
;MALDPEADAPDRPRWFGLDDQAKVRCDWDEGRRLRGWVARTDTIDAIIAGRGDIFGEKVSLPTVNASFDFAIPNDGSLPLDGAAPSIIDRRGKPRSMATIVDLGARLRSFTLEHPDPAAVEALYRALAVDRPPEIRRGSKLRYRAQIETPAGPRELT
;
A
#
# COMPACT_ATOMS: atom_id res chain seq x y z
N MET A 1 6.04 -12.49 4.07
CA MET A 1 7.15 -12.51 3.10
C MET A 1 8.40 -12.90 3.88
N ALA A 2 9.12 -13.92 3.46
CA ALA A 2 10.40 -14.28 4.06
C ALA A 2 11.52 -13.55 3.30
N LEU A 3 12.54 -13.09 4.02
CA LEU A 3 13.76 -12.60 3.41
C LEU A 3 14.64 -13.80 3.06
N ASP A 4 15.33 -13.73 1.94
CA ASP A 4 16.37 -14.69 1.60
C ASP A 4 17.59 -14.42 2.51
N PRO A 5 17.96 -15.36 3.39
CA PRO A 5 19.07 -15.16 4.31
C PRO A 5 20.44 -15.14 3.63
N GLU A 6 20.53 -15.66 2.40
CA GLU A 6 21.77 -15.71 1.62
C GLU A 6 21.94 -14.51 0.68
N ALA A 7 20.89 -13.69 0.51
CA ALA A 7 20.96 -12.49 -0.30
C ALA A 7 21.71 -11.37 0.42
N ASP A 8 22.53 -10.64 -0.32
CA ASP A 8 23.19 -9.44 0.18
C ASP A 8 22.17 -8.42 0.73
N ALA A 9 22.53 -7.77 1.82
CA ALA A 9 21.73 -6.68 2.34
C ALA A 9 21.74 -5.51 1.33
N PRO A 10 20.58 -4.90 1.04
CA PRO A 10 20.55 -3.73 0.16
C PRO A 10 21.22 -2.52 0.84
N ASP A 11 21.76 -1.60 0.02
CA ASP A 11 22.38 -0.35 0.49
C ASP A 11 21.39 0.65 1.11
N ARG A 12 20.11 0.33 1.08
CA ARG A 12 19.01 1.16 1.59
C ARG A 12 18.01 0.32 2.38
N PRO A 13 17.20 0.93 3.26
CA PRO A 13 16.13 0.24 3.94
C PRO A 13 15.17 -0.47 2.96
N ARG A 14 14.78 -1.69 3.28
CA ARG A 14 13.78 -2.42 2.50
C ARG A 14 12.42 -1.75 2.62
N TRP A 15 11.73 -1.66 1.51
CA TRP A 15 10.42 -1.01 1.45
C TRP A 15 9.36 -1.76 2.25
N PHE A 16 8.30 -1.02 2.62
CA PHE A 16 7.13 -1.54 3.33
C PHE A 16 7.43 -2.09 4.73
N GLY A 17 8.48 -1.57 5.36
CA GLY A 17 8.88 -1.95 6.72
C GLY A 17 9.39 -3.39 6.81
N LEU A 18 9.95 -3.93 5.72
CA LEU A 18 10.39 -5.32 5.68
C LEU A 18 11.68 -5.60 6.46
N ASP A 19 12.40 -4.56 6.91
CA ASP A 19 13.56 -4.75 7.79
C ASP A 19 13.14 -5.10 9.23
N ASP A 20 11.99 -4.64 9.67
CA ASP A 20 11.43 -5.03 10.98
C ASP A 20 10.68 -6.37 10.88
N GLN A 21 11.45 -7.45 10.81
CA GLN A 21 10.90 -8.80 10.72
C GLN A 21 10.09 -9.22 11.95
N ALA A 22 10.39 -8.66 13.12
CA ALA A 22 9.62 -8.90 14.35
C ALA A 22 8.21 -8.32 14.23
N LYS A 23 8.10 -7.06 13.75
CA LYS A 23 6.81 -6.42 13.49
C LYS A 23 6.03 -7.13 12.38
N VAL A 24 6.70 -7.52 11.29
CA VAL A 24 6.06 -8.28 10.19
C VAL A 24 5.47 -9.59 10.71
N ARG A 25 6.19 -10.30 11.58
CA ARG A 25 5.72 -11.54 12.18
C ARG A 25 4.56 -11.29 13.15
N CYS A 26 4.67 -10.29 14.00
CA CYS A 26 3.60 -9.89 14.92
C CYS A 26 2.31 -9.54 14.17
N ASP A 27 2.41 -8.68 13.14
CA ASP A 27 1.28 -8.32 12.27
C ASP A 27 0.61 -9.57 11.66
N TRP A 28 1.43 -10.53 11.19
CA TRP A 28 0.94 -11.78 10.61
C TRP A 28 0.20 -12.65 11.63
N ASP A 29 0.79 -12.85 12.81
CA ASP A 29 0.24 -13.70 13.88
C ASP A 29 -1.05 -13.09 14.47
N GLU A 30 -1.17 -11.76 14.46
CA GLU A 30 -2.40 -11.02 14.79
C GLU A 30 -3.45 -10.99 13.66
N GLY A 31 -3.16 -11.61 12.51
CA GLY A 31 -4.05 -11.63 11.34
C GLY A 31 -4.05 -10.38 10.49
N ARG A 32 -3.11 -9.43 10.70
CA ARG A 32 -2.90 -8.25 9.85
C ARG A 32 -2.05 -8.64 8.64
N ARG A 33 -2.65 -9.33 7.69
CA ARG A 33 -1.97 -9.77 6.46
C ARG A 33 -2.02 -8.72 5.36
N LEU A 34 -3.08 -7.91 5.36
CA LEU A 34 -3.22 -6.75 4.49
C LEU A 34 -2.70 -5.52 5.24
N ARG A 35 -1.42 -5.17 4.97
CA ARG A 35 -0.71 -4.13 5.72
C ARG A 35 -0.84 -2.73 5.12
N GLY A 36 -1.24 -2.62 3.86
CA GLY A 36 -1.38 -1.36 3.14
C GLY A 36 -1.90 -1.60 1.72
N TRP A 37 -2.04 -0.52 0.98
CA TRP A 37 -2.47 -0.54 -0.41
C TRP A 37 -1.78 0.56 -1.21
N VAL A 38 -1.95 0.57 -2.52
CA VAL A 38 -1.27 1.49 -3.42
C VAL A 38 -2.30 2.33 -4.18
N ALA A 39 -2.16 3.64 -4.10
CA ALA A 39 -2.93 4.60 -4.89
C ALA A 39 -2.10 5.08 -6.09
N ARG A 40 -2.73 5.15 -7.26
CA ARG A 40 -2.13 5.72 -8.46
C ARG A 40 -2.34 7.24 -8.50
N THR A 41 -1.30 7.94 -8.94
CA THR A 41 -1.37 9.38 -9.26
C THR A 41 -0.65 9.66 -10.58
N ASP A 42 -0.82 10.88 -11.10
CA ASP A 42 -0.02 11.50 -12.16
C ASP A 42 0.68 12.80 -11.65
N THR A 43 0.60 13.05 -10.33
CA THR A 43 1.13 14.24 -9.67
C THR A 43 2.03 13.90 -8.48
N ILE A 44 2.83 12.83 -8.59
CA ILE A 44 3.66 12.33 -7.47
C ILE A 44 4.60 13.40 -6.91
N ASP A 45 5.18 14.25 -7.76
CA ASP A 45 6.08 15.32 -7.32
C ASP A 45 5.38 16.36 -6.43
N ALA A 46 4.14 16.73 -6.77
CA ALA A 46 3.35 17.65 -5.96
C ALA A 46 2.96 17.05 -4.61
N ILE A 47 2.63 15.76 -4.58
CA ILE A 47 2.33 15.05 -3.34
C ILE A 47 3.56 15.02 -2.41
N ILE A 48 4.72 14.69 -2.94
CA ILE A 48 5.98 14.64 -2.18
C ILE A 48 6.38 16.04 -1.70
N ALA A 49 6.28 17.06 -2.56
CA ALA A 49 6.60 18.43 -2.18
C ALA A 49 5.73 18.94 -1.02
N GLY A 50 4.46 18.54 -0.95
CA GLY A 50 3.55 18.95 0.11
C GLY A 50 3.53 18.04 1.35
N ARG A 51 4.03 16.80 1.25
CA ARG A 51 3.90 15.75 2.27
C ARG A 51 5.07 14.78 2.27
N GLY A 52 6.29 15.27 2.06
CA GLY A 52 7.52 14.46 2.07
C GLY A 52 7.79 13.78 3.41
N ASP A 53 7.28 14.36 4.50
CA ASP A 53 7.31 13.77 5.84
C ASP A 53 6.55 12.43 5.93
N ILE A 54 5.51 12.25 5.11
CA ILE A 54 4.71 11.01 5.07
C ILE A 54 5.19 10.07 3.97
N PHE A 55 5.47 10.62 2.76
CA PHE A 55 5.69 9.83 1.57
C PHE A 55 7.16 9.68 1.18
N GLY A 56 8.07 10.43 1.83
CA GLY A 56 9.50 10.36 1.59
C GLY A 56 9.89 10.90 0.22
N GLU A 57 10.65 10.11 -0.53
CA GLU A 57 11.27 10.50 -1.79
C GLU A 57 10.73 9.71 -2.98
N LYS A 58 10.87 10.30 -4.17
CA LYS A 58 10.55 9.63 -5.43
C LYS A 58 11.67 8.68 -5.82
N VAL A 59 11.33 7.41 -5.98
CA VAL A 59 12.21 6.37 -6.49
C VAL A 59 11.71 5.89 -7.84
N SER A 60 12.54 6.05 -8.87
CA SER A 60 12.23 5.57 -10.22
C SER A 60 12.68 4.11 -10.36
N LEU A 61 11.76 3.24 -10.76
CA LEU A 61 12.03 1.83 -10.98
C LEU A 61 11.99 1.52 -12.47
N PRO A 62 13.15 1.27 -13.11
CA PRO A 62 13.16 0.68 -14.43
C PRO A 62 12.72 -0.78 -14.33
N THR A 63 11.74 -1.18 -15.11
CA THR A 63 11.41 -2.59 -15.32
C THR A 63 11.61 -2.93 -16.80
N VAL A 64 11.74 -4.22 -17.11
CA VAL A 64 11.96 -4.68 -18.49
C VAL A 64 10.86 -4.19 -19.44
N ASN A 65 9.63 -4.03 -18.95
CA ASN A 65 8.47 -3.67 -19.76
C ASN A 65 7.77 -2.37 -19.35
N ALA A 66 8.17 -1.73 -18.26
CA ALA A 66 7.56 -0.49 -17.78
C ALA A 66 8.50 0.23 -16.81
N SER A 67 8.48 1.55 -16.82
CA SER A 67 9.07 2.37 -15.75
C SER A 67 7.93 3.01 -14.96
N PHE A 68 8.08 3.10 -13.66
CA PHE A 68 7.16 3.81 -12.79
C PHE A 68 7.93 4.49 -11.66
N ASP A 69 7.34 5.51 -11.10
CA ASP A 69 7.84 6.17 -9.91
C ASP A 69 7.04 5.74 -8.69
N PHE A 70 7.73 5.60 -7.57
CA PHE A 70 7.13 5.24 -6.30
C PHE A 70 7.57 6.23 -5.24
N ALA A 71 6.66 6.68 -4.39
CA ALA A 71 6.99 7.49 -3.22
C ALA A 71 7.30 6.55 -2.05
N ILE A 72 8.51 6.65 -1.51
CA ILE A 72 9.01 5.75 -0.46
C ILE A 72 9.52 6.58 0.72
N PRO A 73 9.01 6.38 1.94
CA PRO A 73 9.59 6.94 3.14
C PRO A 73 11.07 6.58 3.27
N ASN A 74 11.90 7.52 3.74
CA ASN A 74 13.36 7.38 3.78
C ASN A 74 13.84 6.20 4.64
N ASP A 75 13.05 5.83 5.65
CA ASP A 75 13.27 4.67 6.50
C ASP A 75 12.70 3.36 5.93
N GLY A 76 12.12 3.40 4.73
CA GLY A 76 11.48 2.25 4.09
C GLY A 76 10.15 1.82 4.70
N SER A 77 9.61 2.54 5.67
CA SER A 77 8.35 2.20 6.34
C SER A 77 7.14 2.27 5.40
N LEU A 78 6.00 1.77 5.86
CA LEU A 78 4.71 2.06 5.25
C LEU A 78 4.28 3.49 5.63
N PRO A 79 3.76 4.31 4.71
CA PRO A 79 3.27 5.63 5.03
C PRO A 79 2.22 5.60 6.16
N LEU A 80 2.48 6.28 7.27
CA LEU A 80 1.66 6.28 8.50
C LEU A 80 1.31 4.85 8.97
N ASP A 81 2.32 3.97 9.06
CA ASP A 81 2.16 2.54 9.41
C ASP A 81 1.16 1.78 8.51
N GLY A 82 0.93 2.29 7.32
CA GLY A 82 -0.02 1.77 6.34
C GLY A 82 -1.41 2.41 6.38
N ALA A 83 -1.67 3.38 7.24
CA ALA A 83 -2.93 4.14 7.22
C ALA A 83 -3.05 5.02 5.97
N ALA A 84 -1.94 5.54 5.46
CA ALA A 84 -1.89 6.19 4.16
C ALA A 84 -1.59 5.17 3.05
N PRO A 85 -2.09 5.38 1.82
CA PRO A 85 -1.69 4.56 0.68
C PRO A 85 -0.23 4.83 0.30
N SER A 86 0.48 3.82 -0.18
CA SER A 86 1.70 4.07 -0.93
C SER A 86 1.34 4.68 -2.30
N ILE A 87 2.15 5.61 -2.79
CA ILE A 87 1.84 6.37 -4.00
C ILE A 87 2.69 5.88 -5.18
N ILE A 88 2.03 5.58 -6.31
CA ILE A 88 2.69 5.18 -7.55
C ILE A 88 2.28 6.09 -8.71
N ASP A 89 3.26 6.53 -9.51
CA ASP A 89 3.04 7.15 -10.81
C ASP A 89 3.54 6.21 -11.90
N ARG A 90 2.63 5.83 -12.79
CA ARG A 90 2.93 4.96 -13.94
C ARG A 90 3.28 5.71 -15.20
N ARG A 91 3.45 7.04 -15.12
CA ARG A 91 3.82 7.91 -16.26
C ARG A 91 2.90 7.68 -17.47
N GLY A 92 1.59 7.63 -17.23
CA GLY A 92 0.58 7.39 -18.27
C GLY A 92 0.47 5.95 -18.80
N LYS A 93 1.35 5.03 -18.34
CA LYS A 93 1.36 3.65 -18.82
C LYS A 93 0.26 2.80 -18.16
N PRO A 94 -0.25 1.78 -18.85
CA PRO A 94 -1.22 0.84 -18.26
C PRO A 94 -0.61 0.06 -17.09
N ARG A 95 -1.46 -0.59 -16.29
CA ARG A 95 -1.01 -1.50 -15.25
C ARG A 95 -0.25 -2.67 -15.89
N SER A 96 0.88 -3.08 -15.30
CA SER A 96 1.61 -4.28 -15.73
C SER A 96 0.76 -5.54 -15.71
N MET A 97 -0.30 -5.53 -14.87
CA MET A 97 -1.25 -6.64 -14.75
C MET A 97 -2.46 -6.56 -15.70
N ALA A 98 -2.49 -5.59 -16.63
CA ALA A 98 -3.61 -5.46 -17.58
C ALA A 98 -3.78 -6.67 -18.52
N THR A 99 -2.72 -7.47 -18.68
CA THR A 99 -2.69 -8.67 -19.51
C THR A 99 -2.96 -9.97 -18.75
N ILE A 100 -3.17 -9.91 -17.41
CA ILE A 100 -3.51 -11.10 -16.62
C ILE A 100 -4.93 -11.55 -16.98
N VAL A 101 -5.08 -12.84 -17.22
CA VAL A 101 -6.39 -13.45 -17.50
C VAL A 101 -7.33 -13.21 -16.33
N ASP A 102 -8.54 -12.74 -16.63
CA ASP A 102 -9.59 -12.55 -15.63
C ASP A 102 -10.12 -13.91 -15.14
N LEU A 103 -9.80 -14.25 -13.90
CA LEU A 103 -10.27 -15.47 -13.24
C LEU A 103 -11.57 -15.27 -12.45
N GLY A 104 -12.26 -14.15 -12.63
CA GLY A 104 -13.55 -13.86 -12.03
C GLY A 104 -13.54 -13.41 -10.58
N ALA A 105 -12.37 -13.11 -10.00
CA ALA A 105 -12.30 -12.51 -8.67
C ALA A 105 -12.72 -11.03 -8.70
N ARG A 106 -13.55 -10.60 -7.74
CA ARG A 106 -14.06 -9.22 -7.65
C ARG A 106 -14.01 -8.71 -6.22
N LEU A 107 -13.38 -7.54 -6.03
CA LEU A 107 -13.41 -6.82 -4.76
C LEU A 107 -14.84 -6.28 -4.53
N ARG A 108 -15.48 -6.69 -3.44
CA ARG A 108 -16.84 -6.27 -3.06
C ARG A 108 -16.84 -5.12 -2.07
N SER A 109 -15.98 -5.20 -1.07
CA SER A 109 -15.78 -4.13 -0.11
C SER A 109 -14.33 -4.04 0.31
N PHE A 110 -13.93 -2.82 0.68
CA PHE A 110 -12.61 -2.54 1.21
C PHE A 110 -12.77 -1.54 2.35
N THR A 111 -12.42 -1.94 3.57
CA THR A 111 -12.59 -1.14 4.77
C THR A 111 -11.25 -0.95 5.48
N LEU A 112 -11.12 0.18 6.16
CA LEU A 112 -10.00 0.52 7.04
C LEU A 112 -10.55 0.88 8.42
N GLU A 113 -10.22 0.11 9.45
CA GLU A 113 -10.43 0.46 10.84
C GLU A 113 -9.23 1.25 11.36
N HIS A 114 -9.49 2.38 12.06
CA HIS A 114 -8.43 3.23 12.61
C HIS A 114 -8.89 3.91 13.91
N PRO A 115 -8.00 4.11 14.92
CA PRO A 115 -8.35 4.84 16.15
C PRO A 115 -8.79 6.28 15.90
N ASP A 116 -8.22 6.94 14.91
CA ASP A 116 -8.61 8.28 14.46
C ASP A 116 -9.05 8.25 12.98
N PRO A 117 -10.31 7.88 12.70
CA PRO A 117 -10.85 7.86 11.34
C PRO A 117 -10.89 9.24 10.69
N ALA A 118 -11.14 10.30 11.48
CA ALA A 118 -11.26 11.65 10.94
C ALA A 118 -9.95 12.17 10.34
N ALA A 119 -8.81 11.87 10.98
CA ALA A 119 -7.49 12.22 10.46
C ALA A 119 -7.19 11.48 9.13
N VAL A 120 -7.55 10.20 9.04
CA VAL A 120 -7.36 9.40 7.81
C VAL A 120 -8.27 9.91 6.69
N GLU A 121 -9.54 10.20 6.97
CA GLU A 121 -10.46 10.79 6.00
C GLU A 121 -9.98 12.15 5.48
N ALA A 122 -9.46 12.99 6.38
CA ALA A 122 -8.92 14.30 6.01
C ALA A 122 -7.70 14.14 5.07
N LEU A 123 -6.81 13.18 5.36
CA LEU A 123 -5.68 12.88 4.50
C LEU A 123 -6.13 12.39 3.12
N TYR A 124 -7.06 11.44 3.06
CA TYR A 124 -7.52 10.88 1.78
C TYR A 124 -8.24 11.92 0.92
N ARG A 125 -8.98 12.82 1.57
CA ARG A 125 -9.60 13.97 0.91
C ARG A 125 -8.57 14.94 0.36
N ALA A 126 -7.52 15.24 1.14
CA ALA A 126 -6.42 16.11 0.71
C ALA A 126 -5.55 15.51 -0.41
N LEU A 127 -5.50 14.18 -0.52
CA LEU A 127 -4.85 13.45 -1.61
C LEU A 127 -5.77 13.27 -2.83
N ALA A 128 -7.04 13.73 -2.75
CA ALA A 128 -8.07 13.51 -3.76
C ALA A 128 -8.20 12.03 -4.17
N VAL A 129 -8.14 11.12 -3.20
CA VAL A 129 -8.26 9.68 -3.46
C VAL A 129 -9.64 9.37 -4.03
N ASP A 130 -9.67 8.84 -5.26
CA ASP A 130 -10.88 8.35 -5.90
C ASP A 130 -11.24 6.98 -5.36
N ARG A 131 -12.27 6.65 -4.80
CA ARG A 131 -12.68 5.35 -4.20
C ARG A 131 -11.73 4.87 -3.08
N PRO A 132 -11.60 5.65 -1.99
CA PRO A 132 -10.88 5.19 -0.81
C PRO A 132 -11.57 3.98 -0.16
N PRO A 133 -10.87 3.23 0.71
CA PRO A 133 -11.55 2.28 1.58
C PRO A 133 -12.61 2.99 2.43
N GLU A 134 -13.65 2.29 2.82
CA GLU A 134 -14.59 2.77 3.84
C GLU A 134 -13.85 2.85 5.19
N ILE A 135 -13.79 4.04 5.78
CA ILE A 135 -13.04 4.27 7.02
C ILE A 135 -13.99 4.14 8.20
N ARG A 136 -13.60 3.34 9.18
CA ARG A 136 -14.39 3.08 10.39
C ARG A 136 -13.53 3.27 11.64
N ARG A 137 -14.18 3.57 12.76
CA ARG A 137 -13.51 3.59 14.05
C ARG A 137 -13.17 2.18 14.50
N GLY A 138 -11.92 1.95 14.90
CA GLY A 138 -11.42 0.70 15.45
C GLY A 138 -10.37 0.97 16.53
N SER A 139 -10.03 -0.03 17.34
CA SER A 139 -9.00 0.10 18.40
C SER A 139 -7.58 0.13 17.84
N LYS A 140 -7.37 -0.41 16.65
CA LYS A 140 -6.10 -0.44 15.94
C LYS A 140 -6.32 -0.37 14.43
N LEU A 141 -5.26 -0.06 13.68
CA LEU A 141 -5.29 -0.09 12.22
C LEU A 141 -5.50 -1.52 11.73
N ARG A 142 -6.53 -1.72 10.93
CA ARG A 142 -6.84 -3.01 10.29
C ARG A 142 -7.57 -2.80 8.97
N TYR A 143 -7.07 -3.43 7.93
CA TYR A 143 -7.78 -3.54 6.66
C TYR A 143 -8.63 -4.81 6.61
N ARG A 144 -9.74 -4.75 5.86
CA ARG A 144 -10.55 -5.90 5.44
C ARG A 144 -10.95 -5.74 4.00
N ALA A 145 -10.73 -6.77 3.20
CA ALA A 145 -11.17 -6.83 1.84
C ALA A 145 -12.06 -8.05 1.64
N GLN A 146 -13.32 -7.84 1.22
CA GLN A 146 -14.22 -8.92 0.82
C GLN A 146 -14.09 -9.13 -0.68
N ILE A 147 -13.74 -10.35 -1.07
CA ILE A 147 -13.48 -10.73 -2.44
C ILE A 147 -14.43 -11.85 -2.83
N GLU A 148 -15.29 -11.59 -3.84
CA GLU A 148 -16.06 -12.63 -4.47
C GLU A 148 -15.18 -13.40 -5.44
N THR A 149 -15.21 -14.73 -5.36
CA THR A 149 -14.48 -15.59 -6.29
C THR A 149 -15.40 -16.69 -6.85
N PRO A 150 -15.07 -17.33 -7.97
CA PRO A 150 -15.84 -18.46 -8.49
C PRO A 150 -16.01 -19.62 -7.49
N ALA A 151 -15.12 -19.72 -6.51
CA ALA A 151 -15.18 -20.71 -5.42
C ALA A 151 -15.86 -20.16 -4.15
N GLY A 152 -16.61 -19.04 -4.26
CA GLY A 152 -17.32 -18.36 -3.19
C GLY A 152 -16.50 -17.20 -2.56
N PRO A 153 -17.11 -16.52 -1.57
CA PRO A 153 -16.51 -15.32 -0.96
C PRO A 153 -15.25 -15.67 -0.17
N ARG A 154 -14.31 -14.70 -0.15
CA ARG A 154 -13.08 -14.74 0.65
C ARG A 154 -12.90 -13.42 1.37
N GLU A 155 -12.30 -13.47 2.55
CA GLU A 155 -11.86 -12.29 3.28
C GLU A 155 -10.33 -12.27 3.38
N LEU A 156 -9.76 -11.09 3.15
CA LEU A 156 -8.36 -10.78 3.41
C LEU A 156 -8.30 -9.67 4.46
N THR A 157 -7.52 -9.91 5.53
CA THR A 157 -7.34 -8.97 6.67
C THR A 157 -5.88 -8.62 6.85
#